data_da152fa9bd25ac0eeb9b4e66168944b4
#
_entry.id   da152fa9bd25ac0eeb9b4e66168944b4
#
_cell.length_a   1.000
_cell.length_b   1.000
_cell.length_c   1.000
_cell.angle_alpha   90.00
_cell.angle_beta   90.00
_cell.angle_gamma   90.00
#
_symmetry.space_group_name_H-M   'P 1'
#
loop_
_entity.id
_entity.type
_entity.pdbx_description
1 polymer ?
#
loop_
_entity_poly.entity_id
_entity_poly.type
_entity_poly.pdbx_seq_one_letter_code
_entity_poly.pdbx_strand_id
1 'polypeptide(L)'
;MCTYEPQAASDVFAMTESWSNNREVADELLWKDVPADRVGDLEFILEIIDWDLNVDPEFWSHRFTPPVETDASAAAGGDRYVERWITYRSPAFSAKELTVAPGCEVSIDESDAYGFIAVDGFGEINGQEVSAISSIRYGQLSHDEYFVTSSAAQAGVRIRNTSPSADLVLLKHFGPGNRELAADRGAVAAERA
;
A
#
# COMPACT_ATOMS: atom_id res chain seq x y z
N MET A 1 7.34 -14.64 -13.20
CA MET A 1 7.47 -13.30 -13.82
C MET A 1 6.40 -12.44 -13.17
N CYS A 2 6.76 -11.57 -12.22
CA CYS A 2 5.81 -10.60 -11.69
C CYS A 2 5.73 -9.44 -12.68
N THR A 3 4.71 -9.43 -13.48
CA THR A 3 4.36 -8.24 -14.24
C THR A 3 3.76 -7.25 -13.26
N TYR A 4 4.45 -6.13 -13.04
CA TYR A 4 3.81 -4.95 -12.48
C TYR A 4 2.80 -4.47 -13.51
N GLU A 5 1.53 -4.67 -13.23
CA GLU A 5 0.44 -4.16 -14.05
C GLU A 5 0.00 -2.79 -13.54
N PRO A 6 0.40 -1.68 -14.15
CA PRO A 6 -0.46 -0.52 -14.15
C PRO A 6 -1.76 -0.93 -14.86
N GLN A 7 -2.89 -0.42 -14.44
CA GLN A 7 -4.23 -0.80 -14.95
C GLN A 7 -4.34 -0.78 -16.50
N ALA A 8 -3.51 0.03 -17.17
CA ALA A 8 -3.36 0.07 -18.62
C ALA A 8 -2.57 -1.12 -19.23
N ALA A 9 -1.83 -1.88 -18.42
CA ALA A 9 -1.07 -3.03 -18.91
C ALA A 9 -1.86 -4.34 -18.86
N SER A 10 -3.02 -4.38 -18.21
CA SER A 10 -3.92 -5.53 -18.26
C SER A 10 -4.40 -5.80 -19.69
N ASP A 11 -4.56 -4.75 -20.48
CA ASP A 11 -4.98 -4.85 -21.88
C ASP A 11 -3.84 -5.39 -22.78
N VAL A 12 -2.60 -5.06 -22.46
CA VAL A 12 -1.41 -5.62 -23.14
C VAL A 12 -1.16 -7.08 -22.71
N PHE A 13 -1.45 -7.44 -21.48
CA PHE A 13 -1.37 -8.82 -21.01
C PHE A 13 -2.39 -9.72 -21.73
N ALA A 14 -3.57 -9.19 -22.05
CA ALA A 14 -4.58 -9.88 -22.82
C ALA A 14 -4.12 -10.25 -24.25
N MET A 15 -3.14 -9.56 -24.82
CA MET A 15 -2.55 -9.93 -26.12
C MET A 15 -1.73 -11.22 -26.07
N THR A 16 -1.08 -11.50 -24.96
CA THR A 16 -0.24 -12.71 -24.79
C THR A 16 -1.02 -13.89 -24.23
N GLU A 17 -2.14 -13.60 -23.55
CA GLU A 17 -3.03 -14.61 -23.00
C GLU A 17 -4.47 -14.36 -23.45
N SER A 18 -4.86 -14.98 -24.58
CA SER A 18 -6.27 -14.96 -25.03
C SER A 18 -7.25 -15.60 -24.03
N TRP A 19 -6.71 -16.20 -22.95
CA TRP A 19 -7.47 -16.82 -21.87
C TRP A 19 -6.94 -16.36 -20.52
N SER A 20 -7.80 -15.73 -19.72
CA SER A 20 -7.52 -15.45 -18.32
C SER A 20 -8.59 -16.08 -17.44
N ASN A 21 -8.18 -16.82 -16.40
CA ASN A 21 -9.09 -17.52 -15.49
C ASN A 21 -10.13 -18.42 -16.19
N ASN A 22 -9.73 -19.16 -17.23
CA ASN A 22 -10.60 -19.98 -18.09
C ASN A 22 -11.69 -19.18 -18.82
N ARG A 23 -11.47 -17.93 -19.09
CA ARG A 23 -12.34 -17.08 -19.91
C ARG A 23 -11.57 -16.52 -21.09
N GLU A 24 -12.17 -16.54 -22.24
CA GLU A 24 -11.67 -15.84 -23.42
C GLU A 24 -11.73 -14.33 -23.17
N VAL A 25 -10.63 -13.64 -23.43
CA VAL A 25 -10.58 -12.17 -23.33
C VAL A 25 -11.15 -11.62 -24.64
N ALA A 26 -12.18 -10.79 -24.53
CA ALA A 26 -12.84 -10.21 -25.70
C ALA A 26 -11.91 -9.20 -26.42
N ASP A 27 -11.88 -9.27 -27.74
CA ASP A 27 -11.05 -8.37 -28.58
C ASP A 27 -11.32 -6.89 -28.30
N GLU A 28 -12.55 -6.53 -27.92
CA GLU A 28 -12.90 -5.14 -27.59
C GLU A 28 -12.11 -4.61 -26.38
N LEU A 29 -11.69 -5.47 -25.45
CA LEU A 29 -10.90 -5.07 -24.30
C LEU A 29 -9.47 -4.70 -24.70
N LEU A 30 -8.92 -5.39 -25.71
CA LEU A 30 -7.60 -5.11 -26.22
C LEU A 30 -7.52 -3.70 -26.87
N TRP A 31 -8.59 -3.30 -27.53
CA TRP A 31 -8.63 -2.06 -28.30
C TRP A 31 -9.34 -0.91 -27.60
N LYS A 32 -9.78 -1.11 -26.37
CA LYS A 32 -10.69 -0.21 -25.64
C LYS A 32 -10.19 1.24 -25.57
N ASP A 33 -8.92 1.43 -25.27
CA ASP A 33 -8.34 2.77 -25.09
C ASP A 33 -7.37 3.17 -26.22
N VAL A 34 -7.37 2.40 -27.31
CA VAL A 34 -6.55 2.67 -28.50
C VAL A 34 -7.23 3.72 -29.38
N PRO A 35 -6.49 4.72 -29.92
CA PRO A 35 -7.05 5.66 -30.90
C PRO A 35 -7.72 4.94 -32.06
N ALA A 36 -8.85 5.46 -32.52
CA ALA A 36 -9.69 4.78 -33.52
C ALA A 36 -8.98 4.49 -34.86
N ASP A 37 -7.99 5.32 -35.22
CA ASP A 37 -7.14 5.15 -36.40
C ASP A 37 -6.01 4.15 -36.22
N ARG A 38 -5.80 3.64 -34.99
CA ARG A 38 -4.77 2.67 -34.62
C ARG A 38 -5.34 1.31 -34.19
N VAL A 39 -6.67 1.15 -34.22
CA VAL A 39 -7.31 -0.14 -33.93
C VAL A 39 -6.87 -1.18 -34.94
N GLY A 40 -6.38 -2.34 -34.47
CA GLY A 40 -5.81 -3.40 -35.30
C GLY A 40 -4.29 -3.28 -35.54
N ASP A 41 -3.66 -2.19 -35.09
CA ASP A 41 -2.21 -1.97 -35.21
C ASP A 41 -1.49 -2.54 -33.98
N LEU A 42 -1.05 -3.79 -34.06
CA LEU A 42 -0.33 -4.46 -32.98
C LEU A 42 1.04 -3.82 -32.70
N GLU A 43 1.70 -3.26 -33.70
CA GLU A 43 2.99 -2.58 -33.50
C GLU A 43 2.80 -1.34 -32.60
N PHE A 44 1.71 -0.60 -32.79
CA PHE A 44 1.37 0.52 -31.92
C PHE A 44 1.20 0.09 -30.47
N ILE A 45 0.57 -1.05 -30.19
CA ILE A 45 0.42 -1.56 -28.83
C ILE A 45 1.77 -1.97 -28.25
N LEU A 46 2.66 -2.58 -29.06
CA LEU A 46 4.00 -2.93 -28.63
C LEU A 46 4.86 -1.70 -28.30
N GLU A 47 4.61 -0.55 -28.98
CA GLU A 47 5.29 0.72 -28.68
C GLU A 47 4.91 1.31 -27.30
N ILE A 48 3.77 0.93 -26.72
CA ILE A 48 3.34 1.41 -25.40
C ILE A 48 4.18 0.77 -24.28
N ILE A 49 4.77 -0.40 -24.56
CA ILE A 49 5.57 -1.12 -23.59
C ILE A 49 6.90 -0.41 -23.39
N ASP A 50 7.20 -0.01 -22.16
CA ASP A 50 8.54 0.43 -21.79
C ASP A 50 9.48 -0.79 -21.76
N TRP A 51 10.10 -1.04 -22.91
CA TRP A 51 10.97 -2.21 -23.11
C TRP A 51 12.22 -2.16 -22.21
N ASP A 52 12.76 -0.97 -21.95
CA ASP A 52 13.94 -0.81 -21.10
C ASP A 52 13.62 -1.23 -19.66
N LEU A 53 12.44 -0.86 -19.15
CA LEU A 53 11.97 -1.31 -17.85
C LEU A 53 11.57 -2.79 -17.84
N ASN A 54 10.99 -3.28 -18.93
CA ASN A 54 10.46 -4.65 -18.99
C ASN A 54 11.56 -5.71 -19.12
N VAL A 55 12.70 -5.36 -19.74
CA VAL A 55 13.86 -6.27 -19.93
C VAL A 55 15.00 -5.98 -18.95
N ASP A 56 14.79 -5.12 -17.96
CA ASP A 56 15.80 -4.77 -16.95
C ASP A 56 16.26 -6.03 -16.17
N PRO A 57 17.52 -6.48 -16.32
CA PRO A 57 18.01 -7.66 -15.63
C PRO A 57 18.08 -7.47 -14.12
N GLU A 58 18.18 -6.21 -13.67
CA GLU A 58 18.21 -5.82 -12.25
C GLU A 58 16.84 -5.32 -11.78
N PHE A 59 15.75 -5.70 -12.48
CA PHE A 59 14.38 -5.23 -12.21
C PHE A 59 14.03 -5.31 -10.72
N TRP A 60 14.35 -6.41 -10.08
CA TRP A 60 14.04 -6.61 -8.66
C TRP A 60 14.75 -5.57 -7.79
N SER A 61 16.05 -5.38 -7.96
CA SER A 61 16.83 -4.43 -7.16
C SER A 61 16.41 -2.97 -7.42
N HIS A 62 15.98 -2.66 -8.65
CA HIS A 62 15.51 -1.33 -9.02
C HIS A 62 14.08 -1.03 -8.53
N ARG A 63 13.25 -2.05 -8.36
CA ARG A 63 11.81 -1.91 -8.06
C ARG A 63 11.44 -2.32 -6.63
N PHE A 64 12.13 -3.28 -6.08
CA PHE A 64 11.88 -3.70 -4.72
C PHE A 64 12.20 -2.57 -3.74
N THR A 65 11.27 -2.30 -2.86
CA THR A 65 11.38 -1.32 -1.80
C THR A 65 11.20 -2.06 -0.49
N PRO A 66 12.30 -2.47 0.19
CA PRO A 66 12.19 -3.21 1.44
C PRO A 66 11.50 -2.36 2.50
N PRO A 67 10.65 -2.94 3.37
CA PRO A 67 10.10 -2.22 4.51
C PRO A 67 11.22 -1.71 5.43
N VAL A 68 11.11 -0.44 5.85
CA VAL A 68 12.09 0.21 6.74
C VAL A 68 11.41 0.55 8.06
N GLU A 69 11.94 0.04 9.17
CA GLU A 69 11.40 0.33 10.51
C GLU A 69 11.55 1.81 10.84
N THR A 70 10.52 2.41 11.45
CA THR A 70 10.59 3.81 11.91
C THR A 70 11.48 3.94 13.14
N ASP A 71 12.16 5.09 13.30
CA ASP A 71 13.03 5.32 14.46
C ASP A 71 12.26 5.21 15.79
N ALA A 72 11.00 5.64 15.81
CA ALA A 72 10.13 5.54 16.98
C ALA A 72 9.81 4.07 17.35
N SER A 73 9.54 3.24 16.35
CA SER A 73 9.31 1.80 16.55
C SER A 73 10.56 1.10 17.07
N ALA A 74 11.71 1.34 16.43
CA ALA A 74 13.01 0.77 16.84
C ALA A 74 13.39 1.18 18.27
N ALA A 75 13.18 2.44 18.66
CA ALA A 75 13.40 2.94 20.02
C ALA A 75 12.46 2.29 21.06
N ALA A 76 11.23 1.90 20.65
CA ALA A 76 10.28 1.22 21.52
C ALA A 76 10.60 -0.26 21.77
N GLY A 77 11.53 -0.84 21.03
CA GLY A 77 12.04 -2.20 21.24
C GLY A 77 11.19 -3.33 20.65
N GLY A 78 10.12 -3.01 19.91
CA GLY A 78 9.36 -3.99 19.11
C GLY A 78 8.39 -4.93 19.85
N ASP A 79 8.44 -5.00 21.19
CA ASP A 79 7.62 -5.96 21.96
C ASP A 79 6.11 -5.65 21.94
N ARG A 80 5.74 -4.38 21.78
CA ARG A 80 4.35 -3.93 21.82
C ARG A 80 3.79 -3.60 20.46
N TYR A 81 4.62 -3.03 19.61
CA TYR A 81 4.30 -2.69 18.23
C TYR A 81 5.54 -2.60 17.37
N VAL A 82 5.35 -2.78 16.08
CA VAL A 82 6.34 -2.51 15.05
C VAL A 82 5.70 -1.65 13.99
N GLU A 83 6.38 -0.57 13.59
CA GLU A 83 5.95 0.28 12.51
C GLU A 83 7.03 0.41 11.44
N ARG A 84 6.66 0.24 10.17
CA ARG A 84 7.59 0.25 9.04
C ARG A 84 7.07 1.10 7.91
N TRP A 85 7.93 1.87 7.28
CA TRP A 85 7.68 2.45 5.97
C TRP A 85 7.59 1.34 4.92
N ILE A 86 6.49 1.31 4.16
CA ILE A 86 6.27 0.38 3.04
C ILE A 86 6.22 1.10 1.69
N THR A 87 5.87 2.40 1.69
CA THR A 87 5.95 3.27 0.53
C THR A 87 6.62 4.57 0.94
N TYR A 88 7.84 4.81 0.43
CA TYR A 88 8.65 5.97 0.81
C TYR A 88 9.46 6.57 -0.35
N ARG A 89 9.39 5.98 -1.54
CA ARG A 89 10.07 6.47 -2.76
C ARG A 89 9.16 7.25 -3.69
N SER A 90 7.86 7.29 -3.43
CA SER A 90 6.90 8.03 -4.23
C SER A 90 6.85 9.51 -3.80
N PRO A 91 6.85 10.47 -4.74
CA PRO A 91 6.58 11.87 -4.42
C PRO A 91 5.09 12.17 -4.19
N ALA A 92 4.20 11.26 -4.60
CA ALA A 92 2.76 11.46 -4.56
C ALA A 92 2.12 11.07 -3.23
N PHE A 93 2.65 10.06 -2.55
CA PHE A 93 2.14 9.58 -1.26
C PHE A 93 3.19 8.74 -0.54
N SER A 94 2.98 8.50 0.73
CA SER A 94 3.76 7.56 1.53
C SER A 94 2.85 6.65 2.36
N ALA A 95 3.36 5.50 2.78
CA ALA A 95 2.59 4.57 3.59
C ALA A 95 3.47 3.86 4.62
N LYS A 96 2.86 3.56 5.77
CA LYS A 96 3.42 2.74 6.84
C LYS A 96 2.53 1.53 7.10
N GLU A 97 3.15 0.43 7.48
CA GLU A 97 2.50 -0.70 8.13
C GLU A 97 2.73 -0.60 9.63
N LEU A 98 1.67 -0.65 10.41
CA LEU A 98 1.71 -0.71 11.87
C LEU A 98 1.14 -2.04 12.32
N THR A 99 1.94 -2.81 13.06
CA THR A 99 1.53 -4.05 13.71
C THR A 99 1.52 -3.84 15.22
N VAL A 100 0.38 -4.04 15.88
CA VAL A 100 0.24 -3.98 17.34
C VAL A 100 0.05 -5.38 17.90
N ALA A 101 0.92 -5.77 18.82
CA ALA A 101 0.92 -7.10 19.43
C ALA A 101 -0.36 -7.39 20.24
N PRO A 102 -0.73 -8.67 20.44
CA PRO A 102 -1.93 -9.07 21.16
C PRO A 102 -2.02 -8.46 22.56
N GLY A 103 -3.20 -7.92 22.90
CA GLY A 103 -3.47 -7.31 24.21
C GLY A 103 -2.74 -6.00 24.49
N CYS A 104 -1.95 -5.48 23.56
CA CYS A 104 -1.20 -4.24 23.72
C CYS A 104 -2.02 -3.00 23.38
N GLU A 105 -1.71 -1.90 24.08
CA GLU A 105 -2.20 -0.56 23.78
C GLU A 105 -1.01 0.37 23.56
N VAL A 106 -1.04 1.14 22.47
CA VAL A 106 0.00 2.09 22.09
C VAL A 106 -0.62 3.45 21.75
N SER A 107 0.16 4.52 21.93
CA SER A 107 -0.21 5.85 21.46
C SER A 107 0.83 6.28 20.45
N ILE A 108 0.39 6.59 19.25
CA ILE A 108 1.26 6.95 18.13
C ILE A 108 0.84 8.33 17.64
N ASP A 109 1.79 9.26 17.60
CA ASP A 109 1.64 10.57 17.00
C ASP A 109 2.24 10.57 15.59
N GLU A 110 1.62 11.35 14.71
CA GLU A 110 2.04 11.56 13.34
C GLU A 110 2.08 13.04 13.03
N SER A 111 2.99 13.42 12.15
CA SER A 111 3.15 14.86 11.81
C SER A 111 2.01 15.42 10.96
N ASP A 112 1.24 14.54 10.28
CA ASP A 112 0.23 14.95 9.31
C ASP A 112 -1.03 14.08 9.38
N ALA A 113 -2.10 14.50 8.68
CA ALA A 113 -3.30 13.70 8.50
C ALA A 113 -3.01 12.42 7.73
N TYR A 114 -3.71 11.36 8.06
CA TYR A 114 -3.59 10.10 7.35
C TYR A 114 -4.91 9.33 7.31
N GLY A 115 -5.07 8.51 6.28
CA GLY A 115 -6.04 7.43 6.28
C GLY A 115 -5.40 6.14 6.77
N PHE A 116 -6.20 5.21 7.26
CA PHE A 116 -5.72 3.85 7.47
C PHE A 116 -6.78 2.81 7.13
N ILE A 117 -6.30 1.60 6.82
CA ILE A 117 -7.11 0.41 6.59
C ILE A 117 -6.62 -0.68 7.52
N ALA A 118 -7.53 -1.31 8.28
CA ALA A 118 -7.23 -2.51 9.03
C ALA A 118 -7.22 -3.73 8.09
N VAL A 119 -6.09 -4.40 7.97
CA VAL A 119 -5.91 -5.55 7.06
C VAL A 119 -5.87 -6.88 7.78
N ASP A 120 -5.59 -6.88 9.08
CA ASP A 120 -5.67 -8.07 9.93
C ASP A 120 -6.02 -7.69 11.37
N GLY A 121 -6.68 -8.59 12.09
CA GLY A 121 -7.03 -8.44 13.48
C GLY A 121 -8.21 -7.50 13.77
N PHE A 122 -8.36 -7.17 15.05
CA PHE A 122 -9.41 -6.29 15.56
C PHE A 122 -9.00 -5.61 16.86
N GLY A 123 -9.63 -4.47 17.16
CA GLY A 123 -9.30 -3.70 18.34
C GLY A 123 -10.10 -2.41 18.47
N GLU A 124 -9.44 -1.38 19.01
CA GLU A 124 -10.03 -0.06 19.21
C GLU A 124 -9.06 1.04 18.80
N ILE A 125 -9.58 2.11 18.21
CA ILE A 125 -8.86 3.35 17.92
C ILE A 125 -9.58 4.51 18.56
N ASN A 126 -8.94 5.14 19.55
CA ASN A 126 -9.54 6.20 20.37
C ASN A 126 -10.91 5.79 20.97
N GLY A 127 -11.09 4.49 21.27
CA GLY A 127 -12.33 3.92 21.81
C GLY A 127 -13.39 3.60 20.74
N GLN A 128 -13.09 3.73 19.48
CA GLN A 128 -13.94 3.26 18.36
C GLN A 128 -13.46 1.88 17.91
N GLU A 129 -14.41 1.01 17.61
CA GLU A 129 -14.12 -0.32 17.10
C GLU A 129 -13.34 -0.25 15.77
N VAL A 130 -12.32 -1.08 15.63
CA VAL A 130 -11.64 -1.32 14.36
C VAL A 130 -11.51 -2.82 14.14
N SER A 131 -11.77 -3.27 12.92
CA SER A 131 -11.58 -4.68 12.55
C SER A 131 -11.35 -4.84 11.07
N ALA A 132 -10.42 -5.72 10.70
CA ALA A 132 -10.22 -6.12 9.32
C ALA A 132 -11.49 -6.77 8.76
N ILE A 133 -11.83 -6.45 7.51
CA ILE A 133 -13.04 -6.98 6.88
C ILE A 133 -12.84 -8.46 6.54
N SER A 134 -13.72 -9.30 7.12
CA SER A 134 -13.88 -10.69 6.70
C SER A 134 -15.06 -10.89 5.76
N SER A 135 -16.06 -10.00 5.82
CA SER A 135 -17.22 -10.02 4.92
C SER A 135 -17.87 -8.64 4.85
N ILE A 136 -18.29 -8.23 3.65
CA ILE A 136 -19.05 -7.00 3.42
C ILE A 136 -20.52 -7.34 3.30
N ARG A 137 -21.38 -6.64 4.07
CA ARG A 137 -22.83 -6.72 3.95
C ARG A 137 -23.40 -5.41 3.46
N TYR A 138 -24.20 -5.44 2.42
CA TYR A 138 -24.84 -4.24 1.87
C TYR A 138 -25.63 -3.48 2.92
N GLY A 139 -25.40 -2.17 3.01
CA GLY A 139 -26.09 -1.27 3.94
C GLY A 139 -25.53 -1.28 5.38
N GLN A 140 -24.44 -1.99 5.65
CA GLN A 140 -23.73 -1.92 6.94
C GLN A 140 -22.45 -1.10 6.77
N LEU A 141 -22.10 -0.36 7.83
CA LEU A 141 -20.80 0.27 7.92
C LEU A 141 -19.73 -0.79 8.22
N SER A 142 -18.59 -0.67 7.54
CA SER A 142 -17.38 -1.40 7.92
C SER A 142 -16.60 -0.59 8.96
N HIS A 143 -15.82 -1.28 9.79
CA HIS A 143 -14.98 -0.68 10.82
C HIS A 143 -13.49 -0.84 10.50
N ASP A 144 -13.15 -0.91 9.23
CA ASP A 144 -11.79 -1.17 8.75
C ASP A 144 -11.09 0.08 8.24
N GLU A 145 -11.86 1.11 7.81
CA GLU A 145 -11.31 2.33 7.22
C GLU A 145 -11.62 3.55 8.05
N TYR A 146 -10.59 4.36 8.32
CA TYR A 146 -10.71 5.60 9.07
C TYR A 146 -9.82 6.70 8.48
N PHE A 147 -10.25 7.95 8.70
CA PHE A 147 -9.45 9.13 8.42
C PHE A 147 -9.11 9.83 9.73
N VAL A 148 -7.83 10.10 9.94
CA VAL A 148 -7.29 10.81 11.10
C VAL A 148 -6.88 12.21 10.66
N THR A 149 -7.49 13.24 11.27
CA THR A 149 -7.14 14.63 10.99
C THR A 149 -5.76 14.98 11.52
N SER A 150 -5.08 15.98 10.95
CA SER A 150 -3.75 16.42 11.41
C SER A 150 -3.71 16.75 12.90
N SER A 151 -4.75 17.39 13.43
CA SER A 151 -4.81 17.70 14.87
C SER A 151 -4.92 16.47 15.75
N ALA A 152 -5.67 15.46 15.33
CA ALA A 152 -5.79 14.19 16.06
C ALA A 152 -4.48 13.38 15.94
N ALA A 153 -3.86 13.35 14.77
CA ALA A 153 -2.58 12.70 14.52
C ALA A 153 -1.48 13.26 15.43
N GLN A 154 -1.35 14.60 15.49
CA GLN A 154 -0.36 15.28 16.31
C GLN A 154 -0.62 15.17 17.82
N ALA A 155 -1.87 15.00 18.24
CA ALA A 155 -2.24 14.77 19.64
C ALA A 155 -1.97 13.33 20.11
N GLY A 156 -1.68 12.44 19.21
CA GLY A 156 -1.50 11.02 19.46
C GLY A 156 -2.81 10.23 19.35
N VAL A 157 -2.76 9.16 18.59
CA VAL A 157 -3.87 8.22 18.40
C VAL A 157 -3.62 6.98 19.24
N ARG A 158 -4.56 6.71 20.14
CA ARG A 158 -4.51 5.52 20.97
C ARG A 158 -5.07 4.32 20.21
N ILE A 159 -4.26 3.30 20.04
CA ILE A 159 -4.57 2.07 19.34
C ILE A 159 -4.43 0.91 20.32
N ARG A 160 -5.48 0.11 20.47
CA ARG A 160 -5.52 -1.04 21.34
C ARG A 160 -5.89 -2.28 20.57
N ASN A 161 -5.01 -3.26 20.58
CA ASN A 161 -5.33 -4.60 20.10
C ASN A 161 -6.06 -5.37 21.20
N THR A 162 -7.32 -5.71 20.98
CA THR A 162 -8.15 -6.43 21.97
C THR A 162 -8.12 -7.96 21.77
N SER A 163 -7.43 -8.43 20.73
CA SER A 163 -7.23 -9.87 20.53
C SER A 163 -6.24 -10.43 21.56
N PRO A 164 -6.50 -11.61 22.13
CA PRO A 164 -5.56 -12.27 23.03
C PRO A 164 -4.39 -12.97 22.33
N SER A 165 -4.43 -13.16 21.00
CA SER A 165 -3.49 -14.05 20.31
C SER A 165 -3.12 -13.63 18.90
N ALA A 166 -3.86 -12.73 18.26
CA ALA A 166 -3.60 -12.25 16.90
C ALA A 166 -3.16 -10.80 16.91
N ASP A 167 -2.27 -10.43 16.02
CA ASP A 167 -1.85 -9.06 15.80
C ASP A 167 -3.00 -8.21 15.22
N LEU A 168 -2.96 -6.91 15.46
CA LEU A 168 -3.75 -5.93 14.74
C LEU A 168 -2.83 -5.23 13.75
N VAL A 169 -3.12 -5.35 12.45
CA VAL A 169 -2.31 -4.77 11.38
C VAL A 169 -3.08 -3.67 10.66
N LEU A 170 -2.50 -2.48 10.65
CA LEU A 170 -3.03 -1.27 10.00
C LEU A 170 -2.09 -0.80 8.89
N LEU A 171 -2.62 -0.53 7.71
CA LEU A 171 -1.92 0.19 6.65
C LEU A 171 -2.30 1.67 6.72
N LYS A 172 -1.34 2.51 7.11
CA LYS A 172 -1.49 3.96 7.19
C LYS A 172 -0.98 4.59 5.90
N HIS A 173 -1.71 5.54 5.34
CA HIS A 173 -1.34 6.23 4.11
C HIS A 173 -1.46 7.74 4.26
N PHE A 174 -0.45 8.44 3.77
CA PHE A 174 -0.24 9.86 3.91
C PHE A 174 -0.21 10.53 2.53
N GLY A 175 -0.62 11.78 2.48
CA GLY A 175 -0.51 12.61 1.28
C GLY A 175 0.93 12.94 0.90
N PRO A 176 1.12 13.72 -0.17
CA PRO A 176 2.44 14.20 -0.57
C PRO A 176 3.02 15.13 0.49
N GLY A 177 4.35 15.11 0.62
CA GLY A 177 5.06 16.04 1.49
C GLY A 177 5.09 15.66 2.98
N ASN A 178 4.87 14.39 3.31
CA ASN A 178 4.99 13.89 4.68
C ASN A 178 6.33 14.30 5.31
N ARG A 179 6.26 15.03 6.45
CA ARG A 179 7.42 15.63 7.11
C ARG A 179 8.32 14.61 7.78
N GLU A 180 7.75 13.54 8.31
CA GLU A 180 8.53 12.44 8.90
C GLU A 180 9.36 11.74 7.85
N LEU A 181 8.77 11.42 6.69
CA LEU A 181 9.51 10.85 5.58
C LEU A 181 10.66 11.77 5.13
N ALA A 182 10.49 13.07 5.21
CA ALA A 182 11.55 14.02 4.88
C ALA A 182 12.70 13.99 5.91
N ALA A 183 12.39 13.74 7.18
CA ALA A 183 13.38 13.56 8.25
C ALA A 183 14.10 12.21 8.16
N ASP A 184 13.36 11.13 7.89
CA ASP A 184 13.87 9.75 7.83
C ASP A 184 14.61 9.43 6.52
N ARG A 185 14.59 10.31 5.51
CA ARG A 185 15.30 10.11 4.23
C ARG A 185 16.80 9.86 4.39
N GLY A 186 17.39 10.29 5.48
CA GLY A 186 18.77 10.01 5.83
C GLY A 186 19.03 8.54 6.12
N ALA A 187 18.15 7.88 6.86
CA ALA A 187 18.23 6.45 7.18
C ALA A 187 17.95 5.59 5.93
N VAL A 188 16.94 5.97 5.13
CA VAL A 188 16.59 5.30 3.86
C VAL A 188 17.71 5.38 2.80
N ALA A 189 18.53 6.45 2.82
CA ALA A 189 19.67 6.59 1.91
C ALA A 189 20.88 5.74 2.33
N ALA A 190 21.04 5.45 3.61
CA ALA A 190 22.16 4.67 4.15
C ALA A 190 22.07 3.17 3.82
N GLU A 191 20.87 2.61 3.62
CA GLU A 191 20.68 1.21 3.21
C GLU A 191 21.02 0.94 1.71
N ARG A 192 21.36 1.99 0.94
CA ARG A 192 21.74 1.88 -0.48
C ARG A 192 23.24 1.85 -0.73
N ALA A 193 24.07 1.98 0.28
CA ALA A 193 25.52 1.97 0.19
C ALA A 193 26.09 0.60 0.60
#